data_49bd76e31363c4982de6840888d589f9
#
_entry.id   49bd76e31363c4982de6840888d589f9
#
_cell.length_a   1.000
_cell.length_b   1.000
_cell.length_c   1.000
_cell.angle_alpha   90.00
_cell.angle_beta   90.00
_cell.angle_gamma   90.00
#
_symmetry.space_group_name_H-M   'P 1'
#
loop_
_entity.id
_entity.type
_entity.pdbx_description
1 polymer ?
#
loop_
_entity_poly.entity_id
_entity_poly.type
_entity_poly.pdbx_seq_one_letter_code
_entity_poly.pdbx_strand_id
1 'polypeptide(L)'
;MILGLEQGNLLIDTGPDLRQQLLREKIGLVHGVLYTHEHADHIFGMDDLRLFQFYLGHAVPVYCEPNVEQRLRQSFDYAFTDRKQTHRGSIPQISMNTISTAPFEVLGTKVIPIRLYHGPRFKVLGFRIGNIAYCTDTNEIPEQ
;
A
#
# COMPACT_ATOMS: atom_id res chain seq x y z
N MET A 1 -2.71 -0.40 8.65
CA MET A 1 -4.07 -0.91 8.97
C MET A 1 -4.50 -1.95 7.95
N ILE A 2 -5.33 -2.95 8.31
CA ILE A 2 -5.89 -3.91 7.34
C ILE A 2 -7.41 -3.95 7.44
N LEU A 3 -8.08 -4.09 6.30
CA LEU A 3 -9.53 -4.18 6.15
C LEU A 3 -9.89 -5.49 5.45
N GLY A 4 -10.73 -6.31 6.09
CA GLY A 4 -11.36 -7.46 5.44
C GLY A 4 -12.53 -6.97 4.60
N LEU A 5 -12.44 -7.11 3.27
CA LEU A 5 -13.48 -6.80 2.31
C LEU A 5 -14.06 -8.10 1.74
N GLU A 6 -15.15 -7.99 0.99
CA GLU A 6 -15.80 -9.17 0.40
C GLU A 6 -14.87 -9.98 -0.52
N GLN A 7 -14.03 -9.29 -1.28
CA GLN A 7 -13.09 -9.92 -2.24
C GLN A 7 -11.66 -10.04 -1.71
N GLY A 8 -11.42 -9.83 -0.41
CA GLY A 8 -10.11 -10.04 0.20
C GLY A 8 -9.65 -8.96 1.16
N ASN A 9 -8.43 -9.08 1.62
CA ASN A 9 -7.82 -8.19 2.59
C ASN A 9 -7.10 -7.04 1.90
N LEU A 10 -7.50 -5.81 2.20
CA LEU A 10 -6.87 -4.57 1.74
C LEU A 10 -6.01 -4.00 2.87
N LEU A 11 -4.72 -3.85 2.60
CA LEU A 11 -3.76 -3.27 3.55
C LEU A 11 -3.57 -1.78 3.26
N ILE A 12 -3.46 -0.95 4.29
CA ILE A 12 -3.02 0.44 4.19
C ILE A 12 -1.65 0.54 4.86
N ASP A 13 -0.66 0.94 4.07
CA ASP A 13 0.76 1.03 4.38
C ASP A 13 1.43 -0.31 4.76
N THR A 14 2.74 -0.37 4.53
CA THR A 14 3.60 -1.49 4.89
C THR A 14 4.73 -0.99 5.79
N GLY A 15 4.44 -0.89 7.09
CA GLY A 15 5.47 -0.52 8.06
C GLY A 15 6.58 -1.58 8.17
N PRO A 16 7.74 -1.23 8.76
CA PRO A 16 8.89 -2.14 8.85
C PRO A 16 8.62 -3.42 9.66
N ASP A 17 7.62 -3.41 10.52
CA ASP A 17 7.19 -4.54 11.33
C ASP A 17 5.96 -5.30 10.76
N LEU A 18 5.62 -5.05 9.47
CA LEU A 18 4.45 -5.62 8.80
C LEU A 18 4.34 -7.12 9.01
N ARG A 19 5.42 -7.85 8.77
CA ARG A 19 5.44 -9.31 8.90
C ARG A 19 5.05 -9.77 10.30
N GLN A 20 5.59 -9.09 11.33
CA GLN A 20 5.28 -9.43 12.72
C GLN A 20 3.80 -9.16 13.04
N GLN A 21 3.26 -8.04 12.55
CA GLN A 21 1.86 -7.68 12.72
C GLN A 21 0.94 -8.72 12.06
N LEU A 22 1.20 -9.09 10.80
CA LEU A 22 0.40 -10.09 10.08
C LEU A 22 0.43 -11.46 10.77
N LEU A 23 1.59 -11.90 11.24
CA LEU A 23 1.73 -13.16 11.97
C LEU A 23 0.98 -13.15 13.32
N ARG A 24 1.09 -12.06 14.08
CA ARG A 24 0.38 -11.87 15.34
C ARG A 24 -1.12 -11.92 15.18
N GLU A 25 -1.64 -11.24 14.14
CA GLU A 25 -3.08 -11.17 13.86
C GLU A 25 -3.58 -12.35 13.00
N LYS A 26 -2.69 -13.32 12.69
CA LYS A 26 -2.99 -14.53 11.88
C LYS A 26 -3.57 -14.20 10.49
N ILE A 27 -3.11 -13.13 9.89
CA ILE A 27 -3.50 -12.70 8.54
C ILE A 27 -2.57 -13.36 7.54
N GLY A 28 -3.08 -14.35 6.82
CA GLY A 28 -2.27 -15.16 5.90
C GLY A 28 -2.10 -14.56 4.51
N LEU A 29 -2.95 -13.63 4.08
CA LEU A 29 -2.92 -13.10 2.73
C LEU A 29 -3.39 -11.64 2.66
N VAL A 30 -2.66 -10.82 1.90
CA VAL A 30 -3.01 -9.46 1.50
C VAL A 30 -3.28 -9.45 0.00
N HIS A 31 -4.41 -8.89 -0.42
CA HIS A 31 -4.88 -8.90 -1.81
C HIS A 31 -4.60 -7.59 -2.54
N GLY A 32 -4.34 -6.50 -1.81
CA GLY A 32 -3.99 -5.20 -2.34
C GLY A 32 -3.48 -4.28 -1.25
N VAL A 33 -2.70 -3.27 -1.66
CA VAL A 33 -2.09 -2.30 -0.74
C VAL A 33 -2.37 -0.89 -1.20
N LEU A 34 -2.81 -0.03 -0.28
CA LEU A 34 -2.87 1.42 -0.46
C LEU A 34 -1.71 2.05 0.29
N TYR A 35 -1.00 3.00 -0.33
CA TYR A 35 -0.01 3.80 0.38
C TYR A 35 -0.50 5.22 0.60
N THR A 36 -0.34 5.69 1.84
CA THR A 36 -0.69 7.05 2.24
C THR A 36 0.36 8.07 1.79
N HIS A 37 1.62 7.74 1.98
CA HIS A 37 2.78 8.58 1.62
C HIS A 37 4.11 7.80 1.67
N GLU A 38 5.23 8.49 1.37
CA GLU A 38 6.53 7.88 1.10
C GLU A 38 7.49 7.76 2.30
N HIS A 39 7.06 8.05 3.54
CA HIS A 39 7.94 7.92 4.70
C HIS A 39 8.28 6.46 5.01
N ALA A 40 9.46 6.25 5.59
CA ALA A 40 10.05 4.93 5.80
C ALA A 40 9.16 3.99 6.65
N ASP A 41 8.56 4.50 7.68
CA ASP A 41 7.66 3.79 8.58
C ASP A 41 6.34 3.36 7.93
N HIS A 42 6.05 3.88 6.72
CA HIS A 42 4.88 3.49 5.92
C HIS A 42 5.21 2.56 4.76
N ILE A 43 6.45 2.56 4.25
CA ILE A 43 6.78 1.82 3.03
C ILE A 43 7.80 0.69 3.21
N PHE A 44 8.60 0.65 4.28
CA PHE A 44 9.77 -0.24 4.36
C PHE A 44 9.46 -1.71 4.59
N GLY A 45 8.21 -2.08 4.83
CA GLY A 45 7.75 -3.47 4.82
C GLY A 45 7.29 -3.99 3.44
N MET A 46 7.48 -3.23 2.34
CA MET A 46 7.03 -3.65 1.00
C MET A 46 7.63 -5.00 0.58
N ASP A 47 8.86 -5.31 0.96
CA ASP A 47 9.51 -6.56 0.59
C ASP A 47 8.79 -7.80 1.16
N ASP A 48 8.10 -7.67 2.30
CA ASP A 48 7.33 -8.75 2.89
C ASP A 48 6.11 -9.17 2.04
N LEU A 49 5.71 -8.34 1.07
CA LEU A 49 4.65 -8.69 0.12
C LEU A 49 5.05 -9.81 -0.85
N ARG A 50 6.35 -10.14 -0.94
CA ARG A 50 6.89 -11.10 -1.93
C ARG A 50 6.24 -12.48 -1.90
N LEU A 51 5.74 -12.92 -0.75
CA LEU A 51 5.14 -14.24 -0.61
C LEU A 51 3.69 -14.29 -1.12
N PHE A 52 2.98 -13.18 -1.11
CA PHE A 52 1.56 -13.15 -1.46
C PHE A 52 1.31 -13.44 -2.94
N GLN A 53 2.25 -13.07 -3.84
CA GLN A 53 2.15 -13.40 -5.26
C GLN A 53 1.94 -14.88 -5.55
N PHE A 54 2.44 -15.79 -4.69
CA PHE A 54 2.28 -17.23 -4.89
C PHE A 54 0.85 -17.69 -4.63
N TYR A 55 0.20 -17.09 -3.65
CA TYR A 55 -1.16 -17.42 -3.25
C TYR A 55 -2.18 -16.68 -4.12
N LEU A 56 -1.85 -15.47 -4.56
CA LEU A 56 -2.68 -14.69 -5.48
C LEU A 56 -2.61 -15.22 -6.92
N GLY A 57 -1.48 -15.81 -7.33
CA GLY A 57 -1.24 -16.20 -8.71
C GLY A 57 -0.89 -15.05 -9.65
N HIS A 58 -0.74 -13.84 -9.12
CA HIS A 58 -0.39 -12.61 -9.85
C HIS A 58 0.41 -11.66 -8.96
N ALA A 59 0.96 -10.58 -9.56
CA ALA A 59 1.62 -9.50 -8.83
C ALA A 59 0.66 -8.84 -7.81
N VAL A 60 1.18 -8.44 -6.64
CA VAL A 60 0.39 -7.77 -5.62
C VAL A 60 0.01 -6.37 -6.10
N PRO A 61 -1.28 -6.02 -6.21
CA PRO A 61 -1.70 -4.67 -6.61
C PRO A 61 -1.37 -3.66 -5.52
N VAL A 62 -0.70 -2.58 -5.92
CA VAL A 62 -0.34 -1.45 -5.06
C VAL A 62 -0.91 -0.18 -5.65
N TYR A 63 -1.53 0.64 -4.85
CA TYR A 63 -2.18 1.89 -5.21
C TYR A 63 -1.54 3.03 -4.47
N CYS A 64 -0.94 3.98 -5.18
CA CYS A 64 -0.24 5.11 -4.59
C CYS A 64 -0.15 6.32 -5.52
N GLU A 65 0.16 7.48 -4.96
CA GLU A 65 0.49 8.66 -5.76
C GLU A 65 1.86 8.52 -6.45
N PRO A 66 2.13 9.30 -7.53
CA PRO A 66 3.37 9.19 -8.31
C PRO A 66 4.66 9.40 -7.50
N ASN A 67 4.64 10.30 -6.51
CA ASN A 67 5.80 10.54 -5.61
C ASN A 67 6.09 9.33 -4.72
N VAL A 68 5.06 8.65 -4.23
CA VAL A 68 5.21 7.42 -3.44
C VAL A 68 5.73 6.29 -4.31
N GLU A 69 5.20 6.12 -5.52
CA GLU A 69 5.72 5.15 -6.49
C GLU A 69 7.21 5.40 -6.79
N GLN A 70 7.58 6.65 -7.03
CA GLN A 70 8.99 7.01 -7.26
C GLN A 70 9.87 6.61 -6.07
N ARG A 71 9.43 6.87 -4.85
CA ARG A 71 10.17 6.49 -3.64
C ARG A 71 10.29 4.98 -3.47
N LEU A 72 9.19 4.24 -3.70
CA LEU A 72 9.21 2.78 -3.66
C LEU A 72 10.21 2.19 -4.66
N ARG A 73 10.20 2.69 -5.91
CA ARG A 73 11.15 2.27 -6.95
C ARG A 73 12.61 2.59 -6.61
N GLN A 74 12.87 3.70 -5.92
CA GLN A 74 14.22 4.07 -5.46
C GLN A 74 14.68 3.20 -4.28
N SER A 75 13.79 2.96 -3.31
CA SER A 75 14.13 2.22 -2.08
C SER A 75 14.24 0.71 -2.33
N PHE A 76 13.51 0.18 -3.30
CA PHE A 76 13.42 -1.24 -3.64
C PHE A 76 13.74 -1.48 -5.13
N ASP A 77 14.78 -0.84 -5.64
CA ASP A 77 15.15 -0.87 -7.06
C ASP A 77 15.25 -2.28 -7.63
N TYR A 78 15.76 -3.22 -6.84
CA TYR A 78 15.89 -4.64 -7.20
C TYR A 78 14.53 -5.30 -7.55
N ALA A 79 13.40 -4.78 -7.00
CA ALA A 79 12.06 -5.32 -7.25
C ALA A 79 11.46 -4.81 -8.58
N PHE A 80 12.05 -3.76 -9.17
CA PHE A 80 11.54 -3.07 -10.36
C PHE A 80 12.52 -3.09 -11.55
N THR A 81 13.55 -3.93 -11.48
CA THR A 81 14.51 -4.07 -12.57
C THR A 81 14.13 -5.21 -13.51
N ASP A 82 14.55 -5.13 -14.78
CA ASP A 82 14.38 -6.19 -15.78
C ASP A 82 15.32 -7.40 -15.57
N ARG A 83 15.99 -7.45 -14.42
CA ARG A 83 16.90 -8.57 -14.11
C ARG A 83 16.09 -9.87 -13.97
N LYS A 84 16.58 -10.93 -14.64
CA LYS A 84 15.99 -12.27 -14.49
C LYS A 84 16.03 -12.68 -13.02
N GLN A 85 14.89 -13.11 -12.52
CA GLN A 85 14.82 -13.70 -11.18
C GLN A 85 15.72 -14.92 -11.11
N THR A 86 16.53 -15.02 -10.06
CA THR A 86 17.41 -16.16 -9.82
C THR A 86 16.61 -17.41 -9.44
N HIS A 87 15.49 -17.22 -8.76
CA HIS A 87 14.53 -18.26 -8.39
C HIS A 87 13.16 -17.61 -8.11
N ARG A 88 12.13 -18.40 -8.12
CA ARG A 88 10.76 -17.96 -7.83
C ARG A 88 10.67 -17.38 -6.43
N GLY A 89 10.21 -16.12 -6.31
CA GLY A 89 10.09 -15.39 -5.02
C GLY A 89 11.39 -14.71 -4.56
N SER A 90 12.40 -14.62 -5.41
CA SER A 90 13.61 -13.84 -5.10
C SER A 90 13.35 -12.35 -4.93
N ILE A 91 12.31 -11.85 -5.59
CA ILE A 91 11.85 -10.45 -5.51
C ILE A 91 10.33 -10.38 -5.39
N PRO A 92 9.77 -9.36 -4.75
CA PRO A 92 8.32 -9.12 -4.77
C PRO A 92 7.86 -8.77 -6.20
N GLN A 93 6.73 -9.35 -6.60
CA GLN A 93 6.04 -8.97 -7.84
C GLN A 93 4.95 -7.96 -7.46
N ILE A 94 5.13 -6.73 -7.89
CA ILE A 94 4.26 -5.61 -7.55
C ILE A 94 3.65 -5.05 -8.83
N SER A 95 2.34 -4.87 -8.84
CA SER A 95 1.61 -4.16 -9.91
C SER A 95 1.25 -2.77 -9.42
N MET A 96 1.92 -1.75 -9.95
CA MET A 96 1.70 -0.36 -9.57
C MET A 96 0.48 0.22 -10.26
N ASN A 97 -0.41 0.83 -9.48
CA ASN A 97 -1.61 1.53 -9.93
C ASN A 97 -1.55 2.96 -9.39
N THR A 98 -1.31 3.90 -10.27
CA THR A 98 -1.26 5.32 -9.89
C THR A 98 -2.66 5.83 -9.55
N ILE A 99 -2.80 6.43 -8.38
CA ILE A 99 -4.03 7.07 -7.91
C ILE A 99 -3.84 8.58 -7.70
N SER A 100 -4.97 9.27 -7.56
CA SER A 100 -5.05 10.69 -7.19
C SER A 100 -6.07 10.86 -6.05
N THR A 101 -6.64 12.05 -5.90
CA THR A 101 -7.78 12.28 -5.00
C THR A 101 -9.13 11.85 -5.60
N ALA A 102 -9.18 11.39 -6.84
CA ALA A 102 -10.39 10.86 -7.44
C ALA A 102 -10.77 9.50 -6.80
N PRO A 103 -12.05 9.25 -6.53
CA PRO A 103 -12.50 7.94 -6.06
C PRO A 103 -12.16 6.84 -7.08
N PHE A 104 -11.80 5.67 -6.57
CA PHE A 104 -11.52 4.47 -7.39
C PHE A 104 -12.09 3.22 -6.73
N GLU A 105 -11.99 2.09 -7.41
CA GLU A 105 -12.46 0.80 -6.90
C GLU A 105 -11.30 -0.17 -6.70
N VAL A 106 -11.31 -0.89 -5.60
CA VAL A 106 -10.39 -2.00 -5.31
C VAL A 106 -11.11 -3.09 -4.53
N LEU A 107 -10.91 -4.35 -4.91
CA LEU A 107 -11.55 -5.52 -4.30
C LEU A 107 -13.09 -5.37 -4.21
N GLY A 108 -13.71 -4.85 -5.28
CA GLY A 108 -15.15 -4.61 -5.34
C GLY A 108 -15.67 -3.50 -4.43
N THR A 109 -14.78 -2.69 -3.85
CA THR A 109 -15.14 -1.66 -2.87
C THR A 109 -14.65 -0.29 -3.32
N LYS A 110 -15.52 0.71 -3.21
CA LYS A 110 -15.20 2.11 -3.51
C LYS A 110 -14.30 2.68 -2.42
N VAL A 111 -13.15 3.22 -2.84
CA VAL A 111 -12.20 3.95 -2.00
C VAL A 111 -12.24 5.43 -2.38
N ILE A 112 -12.31 6.30 -1.40
CA ILE A 112 -12.29 7.75 -1.56
C ILE A 112 -11.02 8.26 -0.89
N PRO A 113 -10.00 8.68 -1.68
CA PRO A 113 -8.82 9.32 -1.12
C PRO A 113 -9.17 10.68 -0.53
N ILE A 114 -8.58 11.00 0.61
CA ILE A 114 -8.74 12.25 1.33
C ILE A 114 -7.40 12.95 1.36
N ARG A 115 -7.33 14.19 0.85
CA ARG A 115 -6.10 14.98 0.96
C ARG A 115 -5.92 15.45 2.39
N LEU A 116 -4.75 15.20 2.97
CA LEU A 116 -4.38 15.58 4.32
C LEU A 116 -3.07 16.36 4.30
N TYR A 117 -2.81 17.14 5.34
CA TYR A 117 -1.55 17.84 5.54
C TYR A 117 -0.76 17.21 6.68
N HIS A 118 0.51 16.92 6.40
CA HIS A 118 1.48 16.34 7.33
C HIS A 118 2.64 17.33 7.51
N GLY A 119 2.54 18.13 8.55
CA GLY A 119 3.44 19.28 8.73
C GLY A 119 3.23 20.36 7.65
N PRO A 120 4.15 21.33 7.56
CA PRO A 120 3.95 22.48 6.68
C PRO A 120 4.21 22.22 5.20
N ARG A 121 4.77 21.06 4.84
CA ARG A 121 5.29 20.80 3.49
C ARG A 121 4.77 19.53 2.83
N PHE A 122 4.26 18.57 3.59
CA PHE A 122 3.87 17.28 3.05
C PHE A 122 2.36 17.19 2.87
N LYS A 123 1.97 16.65 1.73
CA LYS A 123 0.60 16.28 1.43
C LYS A 123 0.54 14.76 1.39
N VAL A 124 -0.35 14.18 2.18
CA VAL A 124 -0.51 12.74 2.28
C VAL A 124 -1.94 12.34 1.95
N LEU A 125 -2.20 11.07 1.73
CA LEU A 125 -3.54 10.55 1.54
C LEU A 125 -4.04 9.85 2.81
N GLY A 126 -5.26 10.21 3.22
CA GLY A 126 -6.11 9.32 3.96
C GLY A 126 -7.05 8.58 3.02
N PHE A 127 -7.77 7.59 3.52
CA PHE A 127 -8.70 6.80 2.70
C PHE A 127 -10.01 6.59 3.45
N ARG A 128 -11.13 6.95 2.82
CA ARG A 128 -12.46 6.56 3.27
C ARG A 128 -12.93 5.33 2.49
N ILE A 129 -13.36 4.31 3.23
CA ILE A 129 -13.85 3.03 2.71
C ILE A 129 -15.13 2.71 3.46
N GLY A 130 -16.26 2.85 2.79
CA GLY A 130 -17.57 2.75 3.44
C GLY A 130 -17.73 3.78 4.57
N ASN A 131 -17.94 3.29 5.80
CA ASN A 131 -18.13 4.09 7.00
C ASN A 131 -16.84 4.32 7.81
N ILE A 132 -15.70 3.84 7.32
CA ILE A 132 -14.39 3.98 7.97
C ILE A 132 -13.57 5.01 7.21
N ALA A 133 -12.93 5.93 7.93
CA ALA A 133 -11.89 6.80 7.39
C ALA A 133 -10.59 6.57 8.16
N TYR A 134 -9.52 6.26 7.44
CA TYR A 134 -8.17 6.15 7.98
C TYR A 134 -7.37 7.39 7.61
N CYS A 135 -6.99 8.15 8.63
CA CYS A 135 -6.15 9.34 8.51
C CYS A 135 -4.95 9.15 9.43
N THR A 136 -3.76 9.09 8.85
CA THR A 136 -2.51 8.96 9.59
C THR A 136 -1.61 10.14 9.32
N ASP A 137 -0.70 10.44 10.25
CA ASP A 137 0.35 11.44 10.11
C ASP A 137 -0.18 12.82 9.67
N THR A 138 -1.36 13.16 10.15
CA THR A 138 -1.99 14.43 9.78
C THR A 138 -2.09 15.38 10.97
N ASN A 139 -1.79 16.63 10.72
CA ASN A 139 -2.03 17.72 11.63
C ASN A 139 -3.19 18.63 11.19
N GLU A 140 -3.69 18.40 9.96
CA GLU A 140 -4.80 19.16 9.42
C GLU A 140 -5.57 18.36 8.38
N ILE A 141 -6.90 18.40 8.48
CA ILE A 141 -7.83 17.87 7.48
C ILE A 141 -8.45 19.09 6.79
N PRO A 142 -8.15 19.32 5.50
CA PRO A 142 -8.71 20.47 4.78
C PRO A 142 -10.24 20.37 4.68
N GLU A 143 -10.92 21.50 4.72
CA GLU A 143 -12.31 21.57 4.30
C GLU A 143 -12.41 21.18 2.82
N GLN A 144 -13.32 20.25 2.50
CA GLN A 144 -13.52 19.72 1.13
C GLN A 144 -14.79 20.28 0.53
#